data_893529634f52d6e0c5c1a9aa626556e6
#
_entry.id   893529634f52d6e0c5c1a9aa626556e6
#
_cell.length_a   1.000
_cell.length_b   1.000
_cell.length_c   1.000
_cell.angle_alpha   90.00
_cell.angle_beta   90.00
_cell.angle_gamma   90.00
#
_symmetry.space_group_name_H-M   'P 1'
#
loop_
_entity.id
_entity.type
_entity.pdbx_description
1 polymer ?
#
loop_
_entity_poly.entity_id
_entity_poly.type
_entity_poly.pdbx_seq_one_letter_code
_entity_poly.pdbx_strand_id
1 'polypeptide(L)'
;MRLENRRFAPGVESLEGKQLLSAGLRMSRSTATTSSVDASAFSGESTLEALQGFVAAYPSISGGPRYNPVYDLNHNGQIGQDDGRILLRLLPPVGPRIPLNVQLKIAPEDQARGALPQNSGGVTISRQPTVIGRTQPGALIFSGTGTTDLKLRGPAAVADENGYFEFTPTMTDGINQFDIQVVDRYGRQVLRAFPIFWTNFAQYEAAHPRMT
;
A
#
# COMPACT_ATOMS: atom_id res chain seq x y z
N MET A 1 -21.43 -24.98 -61.84
CA MET A 1 -21.56 -25.29 -60.40
C MET A 1 -22.04 -24.03 -59.68
N ARG A 2 -23.32 -23.98 -59.32
CA ARG A 2 -24.01 -22.78 -58.83
C ARG A 2 -24.21 -22.95 -57.33
N LEU A 3 -23.62 -22.10 -56.52
CA LEU A 3 -23.79 -22.08 -55.05
C LEU A 3 -25.00 -21.23 -54.71
N GLU A 4 -26.02 -21.85 -54.14
CA GLU A 4 -27.23 -21.19 -53.63
C GLU A 4 -26.97 -20.55 -52.26
N ASN A 5 -27.19 -19.26 -52.22
CA ASN A 5 -27.20 -18.49 -50.96
C ASN A 5 -28.50 -18.75 -50.20
N ARG A 6 -28.45 -19.51 -49.10
CA ARG A 6 -29.56 -19.59 -48.15
C ARG A 6 -29.49 -18.39 -47.19
N ARG A 7 -30.46 -17.51 -47.33
CA ARG A 7 -30.75 -16.45 -46.35
C ARG A 7 -31.48 -17.05 -45.18
N PHE A 8 -30.91 -16.93 -43.97
CA PHE A 8 -31.61 -17.20 -42.72
C PHE A 8 -32.36 -15.92 -42.32
N ALA A 9 -33.68 -16.02 -42.19
CA ALA A 9 -34.51 -15.00 -41.58
C ALA A 9 -34.57 -15.27 -40.06
N PRO A 10 -34.38 -14.27 -39.18
CA PRO A 10 -34.64 -14.46 -37.77
C PRO A 10 -36.13 -14.41 -37.48
N GLY A 11 -36.66 -15.52 -36.98
CA GLY A 11 -38.02 -15.58 -36.44
C GLY A 11 -38.11 -14.81 -35.14
N VAL A 12 -38.98 -13.83 -35.14
CA VAL A 12 -39.37 -13.10 -33.91
C VAL A 12 -40.44 -13.95 -33.21
N GLU A 13 -40.05 -14.71 -32.18
CA GLU A 13 -41.05 -15.34 -31.29
C GLU A 13 -41.45 -14.33 -30.23
N SER A 14 -42.73 -13.96 -30.32
CA SER A 14 -43.48 -13.19 -29.31
C SER A 14 -43.63 -14.04 -28.05
N LEU A 15 -42.96 -13.65 -26.97
CA LEU A 15 -43.20 -14.20 -25.63
C LEU A 15 -44.27 -13.37 -24.91
N GLU A 16 -45.53 -13.71 -25.18
CA GLU A 16 -46.64 -13.30 -24.36
C GLU A 16 -46.68 -14.11 -23.05
N GLY A 17 -46.72 -13.37 -21.95
CA GLY A 17 -47.47 -13.75 -20.75
C GLY A 17 -46.87 -14.85 -19.88
N LYS A 18 -45.86 -14.54 -19.04
CA LYS A 18 -45.77 -15.18 -17.72
C LYS A 18 -45.72 -14.11 -16.64
N GLN A 19 -46.84 -13.94 -15.95
CA GLN A 19 -46.90 -13.24 -14.69
C GLN A 19 -45.96 -13.94 -13.71
N LEU A 20 -44.83 -13.33 -13.41
CA LEU A 20 -44.00 -13.72 -12.28
C LEU A 20 -44.66 -13.16 -11.01
N LEU A 21 -45.22 -14.06 -10.23
CA LEU A 21 -45.62 -13.84 -8.84
C LEU A 21 -44.44 -13.16 -8.11
N SER A 22 -44.65 -11.92 -7.75
CA SER A 22 -43.81 -11.13 -6.88
C SER A 22 -43.80 -11.75 -5.49
N ALA A 23 -42.93 -12.75 -5.29
CA ALA A 23 -42.51 -13.14 -3.96
C ALA A 23 -41.62 -12.02 -3.44
N GLY A 24 -42.21 -11.21 -2.56
CA GLY A 24 -41.52 -10.12 -1.89
C GLY A 24 -40.33 -10.64 -1.07
N LEU A 25 -39.18 -10.72 -1.70
CA LEU A 25 -37.90 -10.78 -0.98
C LEU A 25 -37.73 -9.40 -0.33
N ARG A 26 -38.19 -9.28 0.92
CA ARG A 26 -37.69 -8.23 1.80
C ARG A 26 -36.19 -8.44 1.93
N MET A 27 -35.43 -7.80 1.07
CA MET A 27 -34.04 -7.51 1.37
C MET A 27 -34.03 -6.67 2.65
N SER A 28 -33.77 -7.33 3.77
CA SER A 28 -33.32 -6.64 4.96
C SER A 28 -32.11 -5.83 4.52
N ARG A 29 -32.31 -4.54 4.29
CA ARG A 29 -31.20 -3.59 4.30
C ARG A 29 -30.57 -3.77 5.66
N SER A 30 -29.50 -4.55 5.70
CA SER A 30 -28.52 -4.43 6.76
C SER A 30 -28.10 -2.97 6.71
N THR A 31 -28.67 -2.17 7.59
CA THR A 31 -28.14 -0.86 7.92
C THR A 31 -26.76 -1.16 8.49
N ALA A 32 -25.74 -1.16 7.60
CA ALA A 32 -24.39 -1.00 8.04
C ALA A 32 -24.43 0.27 8.90
N THR A 33 -24.36 0.09 10.20
CA THR A 33 -24.14 1.17 11.16
C THR A 33 -22.81 1.76 10.73
N THR A 34 -22.85 2.82 9.93
CA THR A 34 -21.70 3.65 9.66
C THR A 34 -21.40 4.29 11.01
N SER A 35 -20.58 3.64 11.83
CA SER A 35 -19.99 4.27 12.99
C SER A 35 -19.37 5.54 12.45
N SER A 36 -19.93 6.68 12.81
CA SER A 36 -19.34 7.98 12.49
C SER A 36 -18.01 8.00 13.20
N VAL A 37 -16.95 7.71 12.45
CA VAL A 37 -15.58 7.84 12.96
C VAL A 37 -15.42 9.29 13.36
N ASP A 38 -15.18 9.51 14.64
CA ASP A 38 -15.15 10.84 15.22
C ASP A 38 -13.80 11.50 14.96
N ALA A 39 -13.77 12.41 13.98
CA ALA A 39 -12.59 13.22 13.67
C ALA A 39 -12.14 14.10 14.85
N SER A 40 -12.97 14.25 15.90
CA SER A 40 -12.62 15.03 17.09
C SER A 40 -11.46 14.40 17.89
N ALA A 41 -11.23 13.09 17.74
CA ALA A 41 -10.08 12.41 18.36
C ALA A 41 -8.73 13.00 17.94
N PHE A 42 -8.67 13.67 16.78
CA PHE A 42 -7.47 14.31 16.22
C PHE A 42 -7.56 15.84 16.28
N SER A 43 -8.52 16.40 17.03
CA SER A 43 -8.66 17.84 17.20
C SER A 43 -7.51 18.38 18.03
N GLY A 44 -6.69 19.24 17.41
CA GLY A 44 -5.50 19.84 18.06
C GLY A 44 -4.18 19.27 17.57
N GLU A 45 -4.17 18.15 16.85
CA GLU A 45 -2.98 17.63 16.16
C GLU A 45 -2.90 18.14 14.73
N SER A 46 -1.68 18.34 14.22
CA SER A 46 -1.50 18.54 12.78
C SER A 46 -1.80 17.24 12.03
N THR A 47 -2.17 17.35 10.75
CA THR A 47 -2.40 16.16 9.91
C THR A 47 -1.20 15.22 9.89
N LEU A 48 0.02 15.75 9.83
CA LEU A 48 1.24 14.94 9.84
C LEU A 48 1.46 14.23 11.17
N GLU A 49 1.22 14.89 12.30
CA GLU A 49 1.32 14.27 13.63
C GLU A 49 0.35 13.09 13.76
N ALA A 50 -0.91 13.27 13.37
CA ALA A 50 -1.90 12.19 13.39
C ALA A 50 -1.49 11.01 12.49
N LEU A 51 -0.97 11.28 11.30
CA LEU A 51 -0.48 10.22 10.39
C LEU A 51 0.78 9.53 10.93
N GLN A 52 1.69 10.26 11.57
CA GLN A 52 2.89 9.70 12.23
C GLN A 52 2.49 8.83 13.44
N GLY A 53 1.51 9.25 14.22
CA GLY A 53 0.95 8.47 15.32
C GLY A 53 0.34 7.15 14.80
N PHE A 54 -0.38 7.19 13.69
CA PHE A 54 -0.88 5.99 13.03
C PHE A 54 0.27 5.05 12.61
N VAL A 55 1.31 5.58 11.96
CA VAL A 55 2.49 4.79 11.53
C VAL A 55 3.19 4.14 12.72
N ALA A 56 3.31 4.83 13.85
CA ALA A 56 3.90 4.27 15.07
C ALA A 56 3.07 3.11 15.65
N ALA A 57 1.74 3.17 15.52
CA ALA A 57 0.81 2.13 15.96
C ALA A 57 0.69 0.96 14.94
N TYR A 58 1.03 1.17 13.69
CA TYR A 58 0.90 0.18 12.59
C TYR A 58 2.11 -0.77 12.50
N PRO A 59 1.96 -2.04 12.09
CA PRO A 59 0.72 -2.81 12.25
C PRO A 59 0.62 -3.31 13.68
N SER A 60 -0.58 -3.38 14.22
CA SER A 60 -0.79 -3.90 15.57
C SER A 60 -2.18 -4.52 15.75
N ILE A 61 -2.31 -5.30 16.83
CA ILE A 61 -3.56 -5.92 17.24
C ILE A 61 -3.89 -5.54 18.67
N SER A 62 -5.17 -5.58 19.02
CA SER A 62 -5.66 -5.29 20.36
C SER A 62 -4.92 -6.09 21.43
N GLY A 63 -4.49 -5.44 22.49
CA GLY A 63 -3.65 -6.01 23.55
C GLY A 63 -2.15 -6.02 23.23
N GLY A 64 -1.73 -5.67 22.02
CA GLY A 64 -0.32 -5.54 21.66
C GLY A 64 0.30 -4.22 22.17
N PRO A 65 1.63 -4.16 22.35
CA PRO A 65 2.31 -3.02 22.97
C PRO A 65 2.23 -1.72 22.16
N ARG A 66 1.98 -1.81 20.85
CA ARG A 66 1.84 -0.64 19.96
C ARG A 66 0.39 -0.27 19.67
N TYR A 67 -0.57 -1.11 20.11
CA TYR A 67 -1.97 -0.88 19.81
C TYR A 67 -2.48 0.38 20.51
N ASN A 68 -2.98 1.31 19.71
CA ASN A 68 -3.65 2.51 20.22
C ASN A 68 -5.07 2.54 19.62
N PRO A 69 -6.13 2.36 20.43
CA PRO A 69 -7.50 2.25 19.94
C PRO A 69 -7.99 3.49 19.16
N VAL A 70 -7.36 4.64 19.32
CA VAL A 70 -7.67 5.85 18.54
C VAL A 70 -7.45 5.64 17.05
N TYR A 71 -6.54 4.75 16.65
CA TYR A 71 -6.22 4.45 15.26
C TYR A 71 -6.92 3.18 14.72
N ASP A 72 -7.65 2.43 15.56
CA ASP A 72 -8.53 1.33 15.11
C ASP A 72 -9.89 1.91 14.70
N LEU A 73 -9.90 2.56 13.54
CA LEU A 73 -11.02 3.37 13.07
C LEU A 73 -12.21 2.56 12.57
N ASN A 74 -11.98 1.30 12.23
CA ASN A 74 -13.03 0.35 11.84
C ASN A 74 -13.46 -0.57 13.00
N HIS A 75 -12.83 -0.45 14.18
CA HIS A 75 -13.11 -1.17 15.42
C HIS A 75 -13.06 -2.70 15.27
N ASN A 76 -12.13 -3.21 14.45
CA ASN A 76 -11.95 -4.64 14.24
C ASN A 76 -10.88 -5.27 15.17
N GLY A 77 -10.30 -4.48 16.09
CA GLY A 77 -9.24 -4.91 17.00
C GLY A 77 -7.85 -4.95 16.35
N GLN A 78 -7.69 -4.39 15.16
CA GLN A 78 -6.42 -4.35 14.44
C GLN A 78 -6.20 -2.94 13.89
N ILE A 79 -4.96 -2.47 13.93
CA ILE A 79 -4.56 -1.27 13.20
C ILE A 79 -3.89 -1.71 11.91
N GLY A 80 -4.62 -1.57 10.82
CA GLY A 80 -4.28 -2.07 9.49
C GLY A 80 -4.33 -0.99 8.41
N GLN A 81 -4.17 -1.42 7.15
CA GLN A 81 -4.23 -0.50 6.02
C GLN A 81 -5.58 0.19 5.85
N ASP A 82 -6.67 -0.50 6.23
CA ASP A 82 -8.02 0.04 6.09
C ASP A 82 -8.23 1.23 7.02
N ASP A 83 -7.68 1.18 8.25
CA ASP A 83 -7.70 2.29 9.19
C ASP A 83 -6.91 3.48 8.64
N GLY A 84 -5.74 3.23 8.05
CA GLY A 84 -4.95 4.28 7.39
C GLY A 84 -5.73 4.95 6.25
N ARG A 85 -6.50 4.19 5.46
CA ARG A 85 -7.35 4.74 4.40
C ARG A 85 -8.51 5.58 4.96
N ILE A 86 -9.09 5.16 6.08
CA ILE A 86 -10.13 5.92 6.78
C ILE A 86 -9.51 7.22 7.31
N LEU A 87 -8.38 7.14 8.01
CA LEU A 87 -7.67 8.29 8.57
C LEU A 87 -7.34 9.34 7.50
N LEU A 88 -6.77 8.91 6.37
CA LEU A 88 -6.45 9.80 5.25
C LEU A 88 -7.65 10.58 4.72
N ARG A 89 -8.85 10.02 4.77
CA ARG A 89 -10.08 10.69 4.33
C ARG A 89 -10.61 11.70 5.35
N LEU A 90 -10.38 11.42 6.63
CA LEU A 90 -10.85 12.26 7.74
C LEU A 90 -9.99 13.52 7.90
N LEU A 91 -8.68 13.40 7.70
CA LEU A 91 -7.74 14.48 7.95
C LEU A 91 -7.69 15.49 6.78
N PRO A 92 -7.35 16.76 7.05
CA PRO A 92 -7.06 17.75 6.00
C PRO A 92 -5.91 17.32 5.07
N PRO A 93 -5.77 17.89 3.87
CA PRO A 93 -4.63 17.59 3.00
C PRO A 93 -3.33 18.18 3.56
N VAL A 94 -2.24 17.44 3.35
CA VAL A 94 -0.88 17.94 3.54
C VAL A 94 -0.38 18.42 2.18
N GLY A 95 -0.23 19.72 2.01
CA GLY A 95 0.29 20.29 0.76
C GLY A 95 -0.61 20.16 -0.49
N PRO A 96 -0.10 20.54 -1.67
CA PRO A 96 -0.84 20.55 -2.90
C PRO A 96 -1.06 19.13 -3.47
N ARG A 97 -2.15 18.95 -4.21
CA ARG A 97 -2.38 17.71 -4.95
C ARG A 97 -1.46 17.64 -6.17
N ILE A 98 -0.57 16.66 -6.20
CA ILE A 98 0.29 16.35 -7.34
C ILE A 98 -0.04 14.95 -7.88
N PRO A 99 0.45 14.55 -9.07
CA PRO A 99 0.31 13.17 -9.55
C PRO A 99 0.90 12.19 -8.54
N LEU A 100 0.15 11.12 -8.23
CA LEU A 100 0.66 10.07 -7.36
C LEU A 100 1.70 9.25 -8.13
N ASN A 101 2.94 9.46 -7.79
CA ASN A 101 4.09 8.70 -8.26
C ASN A 101 4.96 8.36 -7.05
N VAL A 102 5.75 7.31 -7.15
CA VAL A 102 6.69 6.94 -6.09
C VAL A 102 8.07 6.71 -6.69
N GLN A 103 9.04 7.41 -6.13
CA GLN A 103 10.46 7.21 -6.39
C GLN A 103 11.07 6.59 -5.13
N LEU A 104 11.88 5.56 -5.30
CA LEU A 104 12.47 4.79 -4.20
C LEU A 104 13.94 4.56 -4.50
N LYS A 105 14.77 4.63 -3.48
CA LYS A 105 16.17 4.21 -3.51
C LYS A 105 16.65 3.85 -2.10
N ILE A 106 17.73 3.08 -2.02
CA ILE A 106 18.48 2.91 -0.77
C ILE A 106 19.22 4.22 -0.50
N ALA A 107 19.26 4.65 0.76
CA ALA A 107 20.05 5.79 1.16
C ALA A 107 21.53 5.59 0.78
N PRO A 108 22.23 6.63 0.33
CA PRO A 108 23.59 6.48 -0.21
C PRO A 108 24.58 5.82 0.77
N GLU A 109 24.43 6.06 2.06
CA GLU A 109 25.24 5.52 3.14
C GLU A 109 25.08 4.00 3.32
N ASP A 110 23.89 3.47 2.98
CA ASP A 110 23.55 2.05 3.08
C ASP A 110 23.77 1.29 1.76
N GLN A 111 24.03 2.03 0.68
CA GLN A 111 24.22 1.44 -0.64
C GLN A 111 25.64 0.88 -0.79
N ALA A 112 25.73 -0.43 -1.09
CA ALA A 112 27.01 -1.03 -1.43
C ALA A 112 27.53 -0.50 -2.76
N ARG A 113 28.84 -0.28 -2.86
CA ARG A 113 29.50 0.14 -4.11
C ARG A 113 29.53 -1.05 -5.08
N GLY A 114 29.24 -0.81 -6.35
CA GLY A 114 29.30 -1.83 -7.41
C GLY A 114 28.20 -1.67 -8.44
N ALA A 115 28.25 -2.52 -9.48
CA ALA A 115 27.21 -2.54 -10.50
C ALA A 115 25.88 -3.06 -9.91
N LEU A 116 24.84 -2.28 -10.05
CA LEU A 116 23.49 -2.69 -9.64
C LEU A 116 22.98 -3.73 -10.62
N PRO A 117 22.37 -4.85 -10.15
CA PRO A 117 21.59 -5.70 -11.01
C PRO A 117 20.51 -4.87 -11.71
N GLN A 118 20.32 -5.09 -13.00
CA GLN A 118 19.24 -4.42 -13.74
C GLN A 118 17.91 -4.70 -13.04
N ASN A 119 17.10 -3.66 -12.85
CA ASN A 119 15.78 -3.71 -12.17
C ASN A 119 15.82 -3.98 -10.65
N SER A 120 16.97 -3.83 -9.98
CA SER A 120 17.02 -3.87 -8.52
C SER A 120 16.92 -2.47 -7.91
N GLY A 121 16.38 -2.37 -6.71
CA GLY A 121 16.39 -1.14 -5.90
C GLY A 121 17.79 -0.81 -5.38
N GLY A 122 18.73 -1.75 -5.47
CA GLY A 122 20.11 -1.61 -5.08
C GLY A 122 20.67 -2.83 -4.36
N VAL A 123 21.95 -2.72 -4.02
CA VAL A 123 22.70 -3.69 -3.20
C VAL A 123 23.06 -3.04 -1.89
N THR A 124 22.88 -3.74 -0.79
CA THR A 124 23.23 -3.28 0.56
C THR A 124 23.99 -4.36 1.34
N ILE A 125 24.85 -3.92 2.24
CA ILE A 125 25.48 -4.76 3.27
C ILE A 125 24.83 -4.56 4.64
N SER A 126 23.94 -3.59 4.74
CA SER A 126 23.15 -3.33 5.97
C SER A 126 22.00 -4.33 6.09
N ARG A 127 21.81 -4.88 7.29
CA ARG A 127 20.62 -5.70 7.62
C ARG A 127 19.36 -4.86 7.80
N GLN A 128 19.53 -3.57 7.97
CA GLN A 128 18.45 -2.59 8.15
C GLN A 128 18.79 -1.34 7.35
N PRO A 129 18.76 -1.42 6.00
CA PRO A 129 19.05 -0.26 5.18
C PRO A 129 17.92 0.76 5.29
N THR A 130 18.28 2.02 5.20
CA THR A 130 17.32 3.10 5.05
C THR A 130 16.86 3.17 3.60
N VAL A 131 15.57 2.99 3.37
CA VAL A 131 14.93 3.24 2.08
C VAL A 131 14.31 4.62 2.13
N ILE A 132 14.70 5.47 1.20
CA ILE A 132 14.19 6.84 1.07
C ILE A 132 13.41 6.99 -0.22
N GLY A 133 12.41 7.86 -0.21
CA GLY A 133 11.59 8.09 -1.38
C GLY A 133 10.90 9.43 -1.41
N ARG A 134 10.21 9.67 -2.54
CA ARG A 134 9.34 10.82 -2.74
C ARG A 134 8.02 10.40 -3.36
N THR A 135 6.94 11.02 -2.89
CA THR A 135 5.59 10.83 -3.39
C THR A 135 4.71 12.05 -3.08
N GLN A 136 3.40 11.92 -3.15
CA GLN A 136 2.42 12.93 -2.74
C GLN A 136 2.60 13.25 -1.25
N PRO A 137 2.69 14.53 -0.85
CA PRO A 137 2.69 14.94 0.56
C PRO A 137 1.51 14.34 1.34
N GLY A 138 1.78 13.86 2.56
CA GLY A 138 0.79 13.24 3.43
C GLY A 138 0.30 11.86 2.97
N ALA A 139 0.89 11.25 1.94
CA ALA A 139 0.56 9.89 1.56
C ALA A 139 1.10 8.89 2.60
N LEU A 140 0.35 7.81 2.83
CA LEU A 140 0.82 6.66 3.61
C LEU A 140 1.53 5.67 2.70
N ILE A 141 2.66 5.18 3.17
CA ILE A 141 3.50 4.18 2.53
C ILE A 141 3.45 2.92 3.39
N PHE A 142 3.01 1.81 2.80
CA PHE A 142 3.02 0.49 3.43
C PHE A 142 4.03 -0.38 2.72
N SER A 143 4.80 -1.15 3.47
CA SER A 143 5.76 -2.09 2.93
C SER A 143 5.49 -3.51 3.41
N GLY A 144 5.98 -4.51 2.67
CA GLY A 144 5.91 -5.90 3.06
C GLY A 144 6.74 -6.79 2.16
N THR A 145 7.03 -8.00 2.63
CA THR A 145 7.73 -9.03 1.88
C THR A 145 6.76 -10.14 1.49
N GLY A 146 6.81 -10.59 0.23
CA GLY A 146 6.00 -11.71 -0.25
C GLY A 146 4.62 -11.30 -0.77
N THR A 147 4.40 -11.56 -2.02
CA THR A 147 3.40 -10.97 -2.92
C THR A 147 2.02 -11.60 -2.90
N THR A 148 1.79 -12.68 -2.17
CA THR A 148 0.54 -13.44 -2.26
C THR A 148 -0.58 -12.93 -1.36
N ASP A 149 -0.26 -12.14 -0.36
CA ASP A 149 -1.26 -11.51 0.49
C ASP A 149 -0.96 -10.01 0.56
N LEU A 150 -1.79 -9.17 -0.08
CA LEU A 150 -1.68 -7.71 -0.10
C LEU A 150 -1.73 -7.05 1.30
N LYS A 151 -1.68 -7.86 2.35
CA LYS A 151 -1.51 -7.42 3.73
C LYS A 151 -0.04 -7.11 3.99
N LEU A 152 0.39 -5.96 3.48
CA LEU A 152 1.73 -5.46 3.76
C LEU A 152 1.87 -5.24 5.27
N ARG A 153 2.69 -6.06 5.93
CA ARG A 153 2.88 -6.06 7.39
C ARG A 153 4.25 -5.55 7.81
N GLY A 154 5.00 -5.04 6.87
CA GLY A 154 6.29 -4.42 7.12
C GLY A 154 6.15 -3.01 7.71
N PRO A 155 7.25 -2.30 7.89
CA PRO A 155 7.21 -0.92 8.36
C PRO A 155 6.37 -0.04 7.43
N ALA A 156 5.65 0.90 8.04
CA ALA A 156 4.95 1.96 7.32
C ALA A 156 5.70 3.28 7.48
N ALA A 157 5.39 4.23 6.62
CA ALA A 157 5.89 5.59 6.68
C ALA A 157 4.81 6.57 6.23
N VAL A 158 5.02 7.85 6.47
CA VAL A 158 4.21 8.95 5.95
C VAL A 158 5.11 9.94 5.21
N ALA A 159 4.65 10.40 4.05
CA ALA A 159 5.36 11.43 3.30
C ALA A 159 5.17 12.80 3.98
N ASP A 160 6.25 13.52 4.20
CA ASP A 160 6.25 14.87 4.80
C ASP A 160 5.60 15.91 3.88
N GLU A 161 5.68 17.18 4.26
CA GLU A 161 5.16 18.33 3.51
C GLU A 161 5.78 18.47 2.11
N ASN A 162 7.00 17.97 1.93
CA ASN A 162 7.74 17.98 0.67
C ASN A 162 7.56 16.68 -0.12
N GLY A 163 6.79 15.74 0.44
CA GLY A 163 6.58 14.41 -0.12
C GLY A 163 7.73 13.43 0.14
N TYR A 164 8.70 13.74 1.01
CA TYR A 164 9.75 12.82 1.40
C TYR A 164 9.26 11.83 2.45
N PHE A 165 9.76 10.61 2.37
CA PHE A 165 9.55 9.58 3.37
C PHE A 165 10.77 8.66 3.46
N GLU A 166 10.89 7.99 4.60
CA GLU A 166 11.87 6.96 4.85
C GLU A 166 11.29 5.82 5.67
N PHE A 167 11.82 4.63 5.49
CA PHE A 167 11.55 3.48 6.34
C PHE A 167 12.74 2.51 6.30
N THR A 168 12.83 1.64 7.32
CA THR A 168 13.94 0.72 7.51
C THR A 168 13.42 -0.72 7.50
N PRO A 169 13.49 -1.43 6.35
CA PRO A 169 13.11 -2.84 6.29
C PRO A 169 14.19 -3.73 6.90
N THR A 170 13.79 -4.89 7.41
CA THR A 170 14.74 -5.93 7.84
C THR A 170 15.05 -6.85 6.67
N MET A 171 16.35 -7.05 6.40
CA MET A 171 16.84 -7.86 5.29
C MET A 171 17.11 -9.30 5.71
N THR A 172 16.83 -10.22 4.80
CA THR A 172 17.33 -11.60 4.84
C THR A 172 18.44 -11.78 3.80
N ASP A 173 19.16 -12.91 3.86
CA ASP A 173 20.23 -13.19 2.91
C ASP A 173 19.71 -13.27 1.47
N GLY A 174 20.43 -12.66 0.54
CA GLY A 174 20.11 -12.68 -0.88
C GLY A 174 19.11 -11.60 -1.32
N ILE A 175 18.21 -11.94 -2.24
CA ILE A 175 17.22 -11.02 -2.80
C ILE A 175 16.03 -10.88 -1.85
N ASN A 176 15.75 -9.67 -1.44
CA ASN A 176 14.58 -9.30 -0.65
C ASN A 176 13.60 -8.55 -1.56
N GLN A 177 12.51 -9.21 -1.88
CA GLN A 177 11.43 -8.61 -2.66
C GLN A 177 10.50 -7.86 -1.72
N PHE A 178 10.51 -6.53 -1.80
CA PHE A 178 9.55 -5.68 -1.12
C PHE A 178 8.46 -5.24 -2.08
N ASP A 179 7.23 -5.26 -1.58
CA ASP A 179 6.11 -4.61 -2.21
C ASP A 179 5.81 -3.33 -1.41
N ILE A 180 5.80 -2.22 -2.11
CA ILE A 180 5.57 -0.89 -1.55
C ILE A 180 4.25 -0.37 -2.10
N GLN A 181 3.29 -0.17 -1.23
CA GLN A 181 2.02 0.45 -1.58
C GLN A 181 1.98 1.87 -1.03
N VAL A 182 1.75 2.82 -1.92
CA VAL A 182 1.50 4.22 -1.57
C VAL A 182 0.02 4.51 -1.73
N VAL A 183 -0.59 5.09 -0.71
CA VAL A 183 -2.02 5.45 -0.71
C VAL A 183 -2.15 6.92 -0.32
N ASP A 184 -2.91 7.69 -1.07
CA ASP A 184 -3.19 9.07 -0.74
C ASP A 184 -4.64 9.29 -0.24
N ARG A 185 -4.90 10.47 0.28
CA ARG A 185 -6.23 10.86 0.79
C ARG A 185 -7.35 10.83 -0.28
N TYR A 186 -6.99 10.88 -1.55
CA TYR A 186 -7.95 10.85 -2.66
C TYR A 186 -8.32 9.42 -3.06
N GLY A 187 -7.82 8.41 -2.33
CA GLY A 187 -8.03 7.00 -2.60
C GLY A 187 -7.20 6.48 -3.78
N ARG A 188 -6.27 7.30 -4.32
CA ARG A 188 -5.33 6.84 -5.34
C ARG A 188 -4.29 5.94 -4.67
N GLN A 189 -3.88 4.91 -5.38
CA GLN A 189 -2.86 3.98 -4.89
C GLN A 189 -1.89 3.60 -6.01
N VAL A 190 -0.64 3.39 -5.62
CA VAL A 190 0.42 2.87 -6.49
C VAL A 190 1.09 1.71 -5.75
N LEU A 191 1.23 0.60 -6.43
CA LEU A 191 2.01 -0.55 -5.96
C LEU A 191 3.31 -0.63 -6.75
N ARG A 192 4.43 -0.79 -6.05
CA ARG A 192 5.77 -0.94 -6.63
C ARG A 192 6.49 -2.11 -5.99
N ALA A 193 7.02 -2.97 -6.83
CA ALA A 193 8.03 -3.92 -6.42
C ALA A 193 9.38 -3.19 -6.28
N PHE A 194 10.07 -3.44 -5.17
CA PHE A 194 11.36 -2.84 -4.86
C PHE A 194 12.32 -3.92 -4.36
N PRO A 195 12.94 -4.68 -5.26
CA PRO A 195 13.87 -5.73 -4.87
C PRO A 195 15.19 -5.12 -4.38
N ILE A 196 15.64 -5.52 -3.19
CA ILE A 196 16.93 -5.14 -2.62
C ILE A 196 17.75 -6.42 -2.46
N PHE A 197 18.98 -6.42 -2.94
CA PHE A 197 19.92 -7.51 -2.73
C PHE A 197 20.79 -7.22 -1.50
N TRP A 198 20.69 -8.10 -0.49
CA TRP A 198 21.58 -8.06 0.64
C TRP A 198 22.75 -9.02 0.45
N THR A 199 23.96 -8.57 0.77
CA THR A 199 25.17 -9.40 0.80
C THR A 199 25.98 -9.08 2.05
N ASN A 200 26.65 -10.06 2.62
CA ASN A 200 27.57 -9.76 3.70
C ASN A 200 28.84 -9.09 3.16
N PHE A 201 29.50 -8.32 4.02
CA PHE A 201 30.68 -7.53 3.64
C PHE A 201 31.81 -8.40 3.06
N ALA A 202 32.07 -9.59 3.63
CA ALA A 202 33.12 -10.48 3.16
C ALA A 202 32.84 -11.04 1.75
N GLN A 203 31.61 -11.43 1.46
CA GLN A 203 31.20 -11.85 0.12
C GLN A 203 31.27 -10.69 -0.87
N TYR A 204 30.89 -9.49 -0.43
CA TYR A 204 30.96 -8.29 -1.26
C TYR A 204 32.41 -7.94 -1.63
N GLU A 205 33.36 -7.90 -0.66
CA GLU A 205 34.78 -7.63 -0.93
C GLU A 205 35.43 -8.71 -1.80
N ALA A 206 35.06 -9.99 -1.59
CA ALA A 206 35.56 -11.09 -2.43
C ALA A 206 35.12 -10.96 -3.90
N ALA A 207 33.91 -10.43 -4.14
CA ALA A 207 33.37 -10.21 -5.48
C ALA A 207 33.92 -8.91 -6.14
N HIS A 208 34.40 -7.95 -5.32
CA HIS A 208 34.86 -6.64 -5.77
C HIS A 208 36.24 -6.31 -5.14
N PRO A 209 37.31 -7.06 -5.47
CA PRO A 209 38.61 -6.79 -4.93
C PRO A 209 39.05 -5.37 -5.28
N ARG A 210 39.57 -4.64 -4.28
CA ARG A 210 40.11 -3.31 -4.49
C ARG A 210 41.28 -3.43 -5.49
N MET A 211 41.20 -2.74 -6.60
CA MET A 211 42.36 -2.57 -7.45
C MET A 211 43.40 -1.74 -6.66
N THR A 212 44.50 -2.38 -6.26
CA THR A 212 45.66 -1.74 -5.64
C THR A 212 46.49 -1.06 -6.69
#